data_418dbdcbb665578f52a80a089841dab9
#
_entry.id   418dbdcbb665578f52a80a089841dab9
#
_cell.length_a   1.000
_cell.length_b   1.000
_cell.length_c   1.000
_cell.angle_alpha   90.00
_cell.angle_beta   90.00
_cell.angle_gamma   90.00
#
_symmetry.space_group_name_H-M   'P 1'
#
loop_
_entity.id
_entity.type
_entity.pdbx_description
1 polymer ?
#
loop_
_entity_poly.entity_id
_entity_poly.type
_entity_poly.pdbx_seq_one_letter_code
_entity_poly.pdbx_strand_id
1 'polypeptide(L)'
;TRLAKRIIACLDVRTNDAGDRVVTKGDQYDVREEGEVRNLGKPEDLARRYYEEGADEIVFLNITAFRDFPLQHQPMLEVLERTSEKVFVPLTIGGGIRAFTDADSRQCSALDVASAYFRSGADKVSIGSDAVSIVEQYLKRGRTGGDSSIEQIARVYGNQAVVISIDPRRVYVASPEETRHQTVRTEVPGPKGEGFCWFQCTVKGGREGRDVDAVELARVCERLGAGEILLNSIDRDGTGMGFDLDLVAAVSRAVTIPVIASSGAGSAEHFREVFEVTDVEAALAAGIFHRGEVPIEALKHRLEESGIDIRKP
;
A
#
# COMPACT_ATOMS: atom_id res chain seq x y z
N THR A 1 -23.82 -7.51 -8.67
CA THR A 1 -23.85 -6.23 -7.92
C THR A 1 -22.43 -5.74 -7.86
N ARG A 2 -22.12 -4.58 -8.48
CA ARG A 2 -20.79 -3.95 -8.31
C ARG A 2 -20.72 -3.41 -6.89
N LEU A 3 -19.60 -3.65 -6.20
CA LEU A 3 -19.32 -3.03 -4.91
C LEU A 3 -19.05 -1.53 -5.12
N ALA A 4 -19.56 -0.70 -4.22
CA ALA A 4 -19.25 0.74 -4.24
C ALA A 4 -17.74 0.98 -4.08
N LYS A 5 -17.21 1.93 -4.83
CA LYS A 5 -15.79 2.28 -4.80
C LYS A 5 -15.42 2.94 -3.48
N ARG A 6 -14.19 2.73 -3.00
CA ARG A 6 -13.67 3.27 -1.74
C ARG A 6 -12.58 4.31 -1.99
N ILE A 7 -12.59 5.36 -1.20
CA ILE A 7 -11.52 6.37 -1.12
C ILE A 7 -10.75 6.17 0.17
N ILE A 8 -9.47 5.93 0.05
CA ILE A 8 -8.57 5.57 1.16
C ILE A 8 -7.54 6.67 1.36
N ALA A 9 -7.35 7.10 2.61
CA ALA A 9 -6.30 8.04 2.98
C ALA A 9 -5.09 7.31 3.59
N CYS A 10 -3.89 7.62 3.11
CA CYS A 10 -2.64 7.05 3.61
C CYS A 10 -1.84 8.08 4.41
N LEU A 11 -1.28 7.63 5.52
CA LEU A 11 -0.51 8.42 6.47
C LEU A 11 0.86 7.75 6.70
N ASP A 12 1.91 8.37 6.18
CA ASP A 12 3.28 7.91 6.42
C ASP A 12 3.75 8.42 7.78
N VAL A 13 4.02 7.51 8.71
CA VAL A 13 4.34 7.84 10.11
C VAL A 13 5.82 7.62 10.41
N ARG A 14 6.46 8.64 10.95
CA ARG A 14 7.86 8.62 11.36
C ARG A 14 8.03 9.27 12.75
N THR A 15 9.15 8.99 13.42
CA THR A 15 9.59 9.74 14.61
C THR A 15 10.30 11.01 14.16
N ASN A 16 9.94 12.18 14.73
CA ASN A 16 10.68 13.42 14.55
C ASN A 16 11.92 13.49 15.45
N ASP A 17 12.68 14.58 15.36
CA ASP A 17 13.92 14.77 16.13
C ASP A 17 13.65 14.96 17.64
N ALA A 18 12.42 15.30 18.04
CA ALA A 18 11.98 15.38 19.43
C ALA A 18 11.46 14.04 19.99
N GLY A 19 11.38 12.98 19.17
CA GLY A 19 10.88 11.67 19.55
C GLY A 19 9.37 11.48 19.36
N ASP A 20 8.64 12.50 18.88
CA ASP A 20 7.20 12.42 18.63
C ASP A 20 6.88 11.65 17.35
N ARG A 21 5.70 11.07 17.28
CA ARG A 21 5.15 10.48 16.06
C ARG A 21 4.49 11.57 15.23
N VAL A 22 4.94 11.70 13.99
CA VAL A 22 4.44 12.69 13.05
C VAL A 22 4.15 12.06 11.70
N VAL A 23 3.19 12.61 10.98
CA VAL A 23 2.95 12.26 9.58
C VAL A 23 3.93 13.01 8.70
N THR A 24 4.52 12.31 7.75
CA THR A 24 5.48 12.86 6.78
C THR A 24 5.01 12.60 5.35
N LYS A 25 5.77 13.09 4.37
CA LYS A 25 5.49 12.86 2.96
C LYS A 25 6.36 11.74 2.41
N GLY A 26 5.96 10.49 2.66
CA GLY A 26 6.59 9.29 2.09
C GLY A 26 8.03 9.02 2.54
N ASP A 27 8.48 7.80 2.37
CA ASP A 27 9.86 7.39 2.69
C ASP A 27 10.82 7.50 1.49
N GLN A 28 10.30 7.57 0.28
CA GLN A 28 11.07 7.71 -0.97
C GLN A 28 11.54 9.15 -1.23
N TYR A 29 10.95 10.11 -0.52
CA TYR A 29 11.29 11.52 -0.62
C TYR A 29 12.17 11.95 0.54
N ASP A 30 12.83 13.08 0.38
CA ASP A 30 13.49 13.75 1.51
C ASP A 30 12.43 14.09 2.56
N VAL A 31 12.47 13.35 3.68
CA VAL A 31 11.56 13.54 4.82
C VAL A 31 12.02 14.71 5.72
N ARG A 32 13.11 15.37 5.36
CA ARG A 32 13.63 16.53 6.08
C ARG A 32 13.31 17.81 5.32
N GLU A 33 12.96 18.82 6.09
CA GLU A 33 12.74 20.18 5.64
C GLU A 33 13.49 21.10 6.59
N GLU A 34 14.33 21.98 6.06
CA GLU A 34 15.22 22.85 6.86
C GLU A 34 16.09 22.10 7.89
N GLY A 35 16.43 20.83 7.59
CA GLY A 35 17.24 19.96 8.48
C GLY A 35 16.44 19.14 9.49
N GLU A 36 15.14 19.39 9.65
CA GLU A 36 14.26 18.66 10.56
C GLU A 36 13.32 17.67 9.80
N VAL A 37 12.79 16.69 10.52
CA VAL A 37 11.79 15.78 9.96
C VAL A 37 10.51 16.56 9.66
N ARG A 38 10.01 16.48 8.42
CA ARG A 38 8.72 17.09 8.03
C ARG A 38 7.63 16.68 8.98
N ASN A 39 6.85 17.66 9.42
CA ASN A 39 5.78 17.47 10.39
C ASN A 39 4.46 17.97 9.80
N LEU A 40 3.59 17.05 9.38
CA LEU A 40 2.24 17.36 8.89
C LEU A 40 1.19 17.25 9.99
N GLY A 41 1.57 16.80 11.19
CA GLY A 41 0.71 16.64 12.34
C GLY A 41 0.79 15.25 12.97
N LYS A 42 0.04 15.07 14.07
CA LYS A 42 -0.06 13.76 14.74
C LYS A 42 -0.88 12.79 13.91
N PRO A 43 -0.47 11.51 13.82
CA PRO A 43 -1.17 10.51 13.02
C PRO A 43 -2.65 10.34 13.41
N GLU A 44 -2.95 10.28 14.69
CA GLU A 44 -4.30 10.11 15.20
C GLU A 44 -5.23 11.30 14.89
N ASP A 45 -4.70 12.52 14.91
CA ASP A 45 -5.48 13.73 14.61
C ASP A 45 -5.79 13.82 13.10
N LEU A 46 -4.81 13.51 12.24
CA LEU A 46 -5.00 13.47 10.80
C LEU A 46 -5.92 12.33 10.37
N ALA A 47 -5.78 11.14 10.96
CA ALA A 47 -6.68 10.03 10.70
C ALA A 47 -8.13 10.37 11.05
N ARG A 48 -8.34 11.02 12.20
CA ARG A 48 -9.67 11.51 12.60
C ARG A 48 -10.22 12.53 11.61
N ARG A 49 -9.41 13.51 11.21
CA ARG A 49 -9.80 14.50 10.21
C ARG A 49 -10.27 13.84 8.90
N TYR A 50 -9.48 12.89 8.36
CA TYR A 50 -9.85 12.21 7.12
C TYR A 50 -11.09 11.32 7.26
N TYR A 51 -11.26 10.70 8.42
CA TYR A 51 -12.50 9.99 8.76
C TYR A 51 -13.71 10.94 8.73
N GLU A 52 -13.61 12.10 9.39
CA GLU A 52 -14.66 13.13 9.42
C GLU A 52 -14.92 13.72 8.02
N GLU A 53 -13.91 13.78 7.15
CA GLU A 53 -14.02 14.15 5.73
C GLU A 53 -14.61 13.02 4.84
N GLY A 54 -14.89 11.85 5.39
CA GLY A 54 -15.55 10.74 4.69
C GLY A 54 -14.62 9.72 4.04
N ALA A 55 -13.35 9.59 4.47
CA ALA A 55 -12.50 8.48 4.05
C ALA A 55 -13.13 7.13 4.43
N ASP A 56 -13.06 6.16 3.53
CA ASP A 56 -13.66 4.83 3.73
C ASP A 56 -12.73 3.88 4.49
N GLU A 57 -11.45 4.19 4.54
CA GLU A 57 -10.41 3.44 5.21
C GLU A 57 -9.19 4.34 5.45
N ILE A 58 -8.45 4.08 6.51
CA ILE A 58 -7.17 4.75 6.82
C ILE A 58 -6.05 3.73 6.76
N VAL A 59 -4.98 4.07 6.06
CA VAL A 59 -3.74 3.27 6.01
C VAL A 59 -2.64 4.04 6.73
N PHE A 60 -2.04 3.43 7.74
CA PHE A 60 -0.79 3.89 8.33
C PHE A 60 0.37 3.13 7.72
N LEU A 61 1.37 3.83 7.23
CA LEU A 61 2.64 3.25 6.82
C LEU A 61 3.70 3.61 7.85
N ASN A 62 4.13 2.63 8.63
CA ASN A 62 5.18 2.79 9.62
C ASN A 62 6.55 2.78 8.96
N ILE A 63 7.20 3.93 8.89
CA ILE A 63 8.56 4.07 8.37
C ILE A 63 9.63 4.20 9.49
N THR A 64 9.24 3.91 10.74
CA THR A 64 10.12 3.88 11.90
C THR A 64 10.82 2.52 12.02
N ALA A 65 12.05 2.51 12.54
CA ALA A 65 12.77 1.27 12.80
C ALA A 65 12.12 0.44 13.92
N PHE A 66 11.83 -0.82 13.65
CA PHE A 66 11.24 -1.76 14.63
C PHE A 66 12.22 -2.23 15.71
N ARG A 67 13.53 -2.19 15.40
CA ARG A 67 14.56 -2.81 16.22
C ARG A 67 14.85 -2.12 17.53
N ASP A 68 14.44 -0.86 17.65
CA ASP A 68 14.80 -0.01 18.76
C ASP A 68 13.87 -0.18 19.97
N PHE A 69 12.81 -1.00 19.84
CA PHE A 69 11.79 -1.20 20.88
C PHE A 69 11.42 -2.67 21.04
N PRO A 70 11.08 -3.12 22.26
CA PRO A 70 10.36 -4.38 22.45
C PRO A 70 9.05 -4.40 21.67
N LEU A 71 8.61 -5.58 21.20
CA LEU A 71 7.38 -5.70 20.41
C LEU A 71 6.18 -5.05 21.10
N GLN A 72 6.04 -5.23 22.41
CA GLN A 72 4.92 -4.69 23.20
C GLN A 72 4.95 -3.18 23.41
N HIS A 73 6.07 -2.54 23.10
CA HIS A 73 6.29 -1.10 23.25
C HIS A 73 6.56 -0.41 21.92
N GLN A 74 6.14 -1.03 20.80
CA GLN A 74 6.25 -0.41 19.49
C GLN A 74 5.37 0.84 19.43
N PRO A 75 5.92 1.99 19.03
CA PRO A 75 5.19 3.26 19.08
C PRO A 75 3.90 3.30 18.26
N MET A 76 3.82 2.50 17.19
CA MET A 76 2.62 2.41 16.37
C MET A 76 1.45 1.73 17.05
N LEU A 77 1.68 0.93 18.11
CA LEU A 77 0.60 0.34 18.90
C LEU A 77 -0.24 1.43 19.57
N GLU A 78 0.41 2.42 20.19
CA GLU A 78 -0.27 3.57 20.81
C GLU A 78 -1.03 4.42 19.78
N VAL A 79 -0.45 4.65 18.59
CA VAL A 79 -1.13 5.36 17.50
C VAL A 79 -2.41 4.64 17.11
N LEU A 80 -2.36 3.32 16.95
CA LEU A 80 -3.54 2.50 16.61
C LEU A 80 -4.60 2.54 17.72
N GLU A 81 -4.20 2.36 18.98
CA GLU A 81 -5.12 2.42 20.12
C GLU A 81 -5.86 3.75 20.18
N ARG A 82 -5.14 4.86 20.15
CA ARG A 82 -5.72 6.21 20.16
C ARG A 82 -6.61 6.50 18.95
N THR A 83 -6.21 5.98 17.78
CA THR A 83 -6.99 6.18 16.55
C THR A 83 -8.29 5.38 16.62
N SER A 84 -8.24 4.12 17.04
CA SER A 84 -9.42 3.23 17.10
C SER A 84 -10.51 3.70 18.06
N GLU A 85 -10.17 4.56 19.01
CA GLU A 85 -11.16 5.19 19.92
C GLU A 85 -12.08 6.20 19.20
N LYS A 86 -11.66 6.77 18.07
CA LYS A 86 -12.32 7.93 17.43
C LYS A 86 -12.57 7.76 15.95
N VAL A 87 -12.00 6.76 15.32
CA VAL A 87 -12.09 6.49 13.88
C VAL A 87 -12.75 5.13 13.69
N PHE A 88 -13.90 5.12 13.02
CA PHE A 88 -14.76 3.93 12.90
C PHE A 88 -14.83 3.40 11.47
N VAL A 89 -13.76 3.57 10.73
CA VAL A 89 -13.50 2.90 9.44
C VAL A 89 -12.32 1.96 9.59
N PRO A 90 -12.15 0.95 8.70
CA PRO A 90 -11.03 0.03 8.80
C PRO A 90 -9.68 0.73 8.88
N LEU A 91 -8.82 0.26 9.78
CA LEU A 91 -7.44 0.71 9.95
C LEU A 91 -6.50 -0.36 9.40
N THR A 92 -5.71 -0.01 8.42
CA THR A 92 -4.63 -0.85 7.87
C THR A 92 -3.29 -0.33 8.35
N ILE A 93 -2.43 -1.20 8.86
CA ILE A 93 -1.05 -0.86 9.23
C ILE A 93 -0.06 -1.60 8.32
N GLY A 94 0.84 -0.86 7.70
CA GLY A 94 1.93 -1.38 6.88
C GLY A 94 3.29 -0.94 7.40
N GLY A 95 4.33 -1.57 6.87
CA GLY A 95 5.72 -1.33 7.25
C GLY A 95 6.19 -2.27 8.36
N GLY A 96 7.22 -3.06 8.03
CA GLY A 96 7.90 -3.93 8.99
C GLY A 96 7.17 -5.19 9.43
N ILE A 97 6.11 -5.62 8.76
CA ILE A 97 5.42 -6.90 9.04
C ILE A 97 6.29 -8.06 8.58
N ARG A 98 7.21 -8.47 9.43
CA ARG A 98 8.17 -9.55 9.19
C ARG A 98 8.75 -10.06 10.50
N ALA A 99 9.42 -11.21 10.46
CA ALA A 99 10.18 -11.69 11.60
C ALA A 99 11.36 -10.76 11.91
N PHE A 100 11.59 -10.48 13.17
CA PHE A 100 12.72 -9.69 13.66
C PHE A 100 13.12 -10.08 15.09
N THR A 101 14.29 -9.63 15.50
CA THR A 101 14.73 -9.71 16.90
C THR A 101 14.49 -8.34 17.54
N ASP A 102 13.71 -8.30 18.61
CA ASP A 102 13.38 -7.05 19.30
C ASP A 102 14.51 -6.56 20.22
N ALA A 103 14.32 -5.41 20.86
CA ALA A 103 15.31 -4.83 21.77
C ALA A 103 15.61 -5.68 23.01
N ASP A 104 14.69 -6.56 23.41
CA ASP A 104 14.87 -7.51 24.50
C ASP A 104 15.49 -8.85 24.03
N SER A 105 16.01 -8.91 22.80
CA SER A 105 16.59 -10.10 22.16
C SER A 105 15.60 -11.24 21.98
N ARG A 106 14.28 -10.96 21.92
CA ARG A 106 13.26 -11.96 21.61
C ARG A 106 13.08 -12.11 20.11
N GLN A 107 12.95 -13.34 19.68
CA GLN A 107 12.57 -13.64 18.31
C GLN A 107 11.06 -13.43 18.14
N CYS A 108 10.68 -12.46 17.35
CA CYS A 108 9.29 -12.17 17.01
C CYS A 108 9.01 -12.62 15.57
N SER A 109 7.98 -13.43 15.39
CA SER A 109 7.51 -13.79 14.04
C SER A 109 6.68 -12.68 13.41
N ALA A 110 6.45 -12.72 12.10
CA ALA A 110 5.52 -11.82 11.44
C ALA A 110 4.09 -11.93 12.02
N LEU A 111 3.69 -13.13 12.45
CA LEU A 111 2.41 -13.37 13.11
C LEU A 111 2.34 -12.68 14.48
N ASP A 112 3.43 -12.67 15.26
CA ASP A 112 3.49 -11.96 16.55
C ASP A 112 3.31 -10.45 16.34
N VAL A 113 3.99 -9.89 15.32
CA VAL A 113 3.86 -8.48 14.94
C VAL A 113 2.42 -8.15 14.54
N ALA A 114 1.86 -8.92 13.61
CA ALA A 114 0.47 -8.74 13.17
C ALA A 114 -0.51 -8.84 14.34
N SER A 115 -0.33 -9.82 15.23
CA SER A 115 -1.18 -10.02 16.40
C SER A 115 -1.11 -8.84 17.38
N ALA A 116 0.06 -8.22 17.55
CA ALA A 116 0.19 -7.01 18.36
C ALA A 116 -0.60 -5.86 17.74
N TYR A 117 -0.49 -5.65 16.44
CA TYR A 117 -1.24 -4.60 15.73
C TYR A 117 -2.76 -4.82 15.77
N PHE A 118 -3.23 -6.05 15.56
CA PHE A 118 -4.68 -6.36 15.64
C PHE A 118 -5.23 -6.10 17.04
N ARG A 119 -4.50 -6.48 18.10
CA ARG A 119 -4.91 -6.19 19.47
C ARG A 119 -4.95 -4.69 19.80
N SER A 120 -4.15 -3.88 19.12
CA SER A 120 -4.13 -2.42 19.31
C SER A 120 -5.11 -1.67 18.39
N GLY A 121 -5.93 -2.37 17.61
CA GLY A 121 -7.04 -1.76 16.85
C GLY A 121 -6.88 -1.75 15.33
N ALA A 122 -5.85 -2.37 14.77
CA ALA A 122 -5.79 -2.58 13.33
C ALA A 122 -6.80 -3.63 12.87
N ASP A 123 -7.41 -3.42 11.71
CA ASP A 123 -8.30 -4.38 11.03
C ASP A 123 -7.54 -5.20 9.99
N LYS A 124 -6.49 -4.63 9.41
CA LYS A 124 -5.67 -5.26 8.39
C LYS A 124 -4.19 -4.95 8.60
N VAL A 125 -3.34 -5.85 8.15
CA VAL A 125 -1.88 -5.64 8.06
C VAL A 125 -1.43 -5.70 6.61
N SER A 126 -0.50 -4.83 6.23
CA SER A 126 0.04 -4.77 4.88
C SER A 126 1.48 -5.29 4.83
N ILE A 127 1.70 -6.33 4.02
CA ILE A 127 2.99 -7.01 3.85
C ILE A 127 3.60 -6.58 2.53
N GLY A 128 4.80 -6.03 2.56
CA GLY A 128 5.53 -5.55 1.38
C GLY A 128 6.72 -6.43 1.01
N SER A 129 7.93 -6.05 1.39
CA SER A 129 9.17 -6.74 1.00
C SER A 129 9.21 -8.23 1.36
N ASP A 130 8.56 -8.63 2.46
CA ASP A 130 8.46 -10.04 2.86
C ASP A 130 7.65 -10.86 1.84
N ALA A 131 6.58 -10.29 1.29
CA ALA A 131 5.78 -10.94 0.25
C ALA A 131 6.61 -11.25 -1.01
N VAL A 132 7.49 -10.33 -1.44
CA VAL A 132 8.39 -10.57 -2.58
C VAL A 132 9.30 -11.76 -2.31
N SER A 133 9.91 -11.81 -1.12
CA SER A 133 10.79 -12.93 -0.72
C SER A 133 10.04 -14.27 -0.65
N ILE A 134 8.81 -14.27 -0.17
CA ILE A 134 7.94 -15.45 -0.13
C ILE A 134 7.65 -15.95 -1.54
N VAL A 135 7.28 -15.04 -2.45
CA VAL A 135 6.97 -15.39 -3.84
C VAL A 135 8.20 -15.91 -4.57
N GLU A 136 9.39 -15.32 -4.38
CA GLU A 136 10.64 -15.85 -4.94
C GLU A 136 10.91 -17.30 -4.48
N GLN A 137 10.66 -17.60 -3.22
CA GLN A 137 10.80 -18.97 -2.70
C GLN A 137 9.74 -19.90 -3.29
N TYR A 138 8.49 -19.42 -3.40
CA TYR A 138 7.41 -20.17 -4.04
C TYR A 138 7.75 -20.53 -5.48
N LEU A 139 8.21 -19.58 -6.28
CA LEU A 139 8.57 -19.79 -7.69
C LEU A 139 9.72 -20.79 -7.85
N LYS A 140 10.69 -20.79 -6.93
CA LYS A 140 11.81 -21.76 -6.92
C LYS A 140 11.37 -23.17 -6.55
N ARG A 141 10.40 -23.32 -5.65
CA ARG A 141 9.98 -24.62 -5.08
C ARG A 141 8.75 -25.21 -5.75
N GLY A 142 7.97 -24.40 -6.49
CA GLY A 142 6.70 -24.77 -7.12
C GLY A 142 5.56 -25.06 -6.13
N ARG A 143 5.75 -24.78 -4.83
CA ARG A 143 4.75 -25.01 -3.79
C ARG A 143 4.97 -24.11 -2.58
N THR A 144 3.91 -23.97 -1.76
CA THR A 144 3.98 -23.36 -0.44
C THR A 144 4.51 -24.33 0.59
N GLY A 145 5.14 -23.82 1.66
CA GLY A 145 5.44 -24.60 2.87
C GLY A 145 4.28 -24.66 3.84
N GLY A 146 3.27 -23.81 3.68
CA GLY A 146 2.19 -23.62 4.65
C GLY A 146 2.56 -22.75 5.86
N ASP A 147 3.76 -22.20 5.84
CA ASP A 147 4.41 -21.52 6.97
C ASP A 147 4.87 -20.09 6.66
N SER A 148 4.54 -19.55 5.48
CA SER A 148 4.82 -18.14 5.17
C SER A 148 4.00 -17.20 6.07
N SER A 149 4.49 -15.97 6.24
CA SER A 149 3.78 -14.94 7.02
C SER A 149 2.36 -14.70 6.49
N ILE A 150 2.19 -14.70 5.16
CA ILE A 150 0.87 -14.56 4.51
C ILE A 150 -0.06 -15.69 4.93
N GLU A 151 0.38 -16.96 4.79
CA GLU A 151 -0.43 -18.14 5.14
C GLU A 151 -0.74 -18.22 6.63
N GLN A 152 0.21 -17.90 7.49
CA GLN A 152 0.02 -17.93 8.94
C GLN A 152 -0.97 -16.88 9.41
N ILE A 153 -0.82 -15.62 8.95
CA ILE A 153 -1.72 -14.53 9.33
C ILE A 153 -3.12 -14.76 8.77
N ALA A 154 -3.24 -15.18 7.50
CA ALA A 154 -4.52 -15.50 6.88
C ALA A 154 -5.24 -16.66 7.59
N ARG A 155 -4.52 -17.66 8.07
CA ARG A 155 -5.10 -18.80 8.81
C ARG A 155 -5.66 -18.39 10.16
N VAL A 156 -5.01 -17.46 10.86
CA VAL A 156 -5.42 -17.03 12.20
C VAL A 156 -6.49 -15.94 12.15
N TYR A 157 -6.35 -14.99 11.25
CA TYR A 157 -7.18 -13.77 11.20
C TYR A 157 -8.12 -13.68 10.00
N GLY A 158 -8.01 -14.60 9.05
CA GLY A 158 -8.76 -14.59 7.78
C GLY A 158 -8.03 -13.83 6.68
N ASN A 159 -8.34 -14.17 5.42
CA ASN A 159 -7.70 -13.55 4.25
C ASN A 159 -7.92 -12.04 4.20
N GLN A 160 -9.12 -11.58 4.58
CA GLN A 160 -9.48 -10.16 4.59
C GLN A 160 -8.59 -9.29 5.49
N ALA A 161 -7.86 -9.90 6.44
CA ALA A 161 -6.91 -9.19 7.31
C ALA A 161 -5.53 -8.98 6.65
N VAL A 162 -5.28 -9.60 5.50
CA VAL A 162 -3.97 -9.60 4.82
C VAL A 162 -4.02 -8.78 3.55
N VAL A 163 -3.32 -7.65 3.54
CA VAL A 163 -3.08 -6.80 2.38
C VAL A 163 -1.65 -7.02 1.89
N ILE A 164 -1.45 -7.11 0.60
CA ILE A 164 -0.11 -7.16 -0.01
C ILE A 164 0.18 -5.82 -0.65
N SER A 165 1.21 -5.13 -0.16
CA SER A 165 1.74 -3.92 -0.77
C SER A 165 2.76 -4.30 -1.85
N ILE A 166 2.50 -3.88 -3.06
CA ILE A 166 3.38 -4.12 -4.21
C ILE A 166 3.89 -2.77 -4.71
N ASP A 167 5.21 -2.61 -4.77
CA ASP A 167 5.88 -1.39 -5.22
C ASP A 167 6.66 -1.69 -6.51
N PRO A 168 5.99 -1.83 -7.67
CA PRO A 168 6.66 -2.11 -8.93
C PRO A 168 7.12 -0.83 -9.62
N ARG A 169 8.13 -1.03 -10.48
CA ARG A 169 8.58 -0.04 -11.45
C ARG A 169 8.51 -0.59 -12.86
N ARG A 170 8.35 0.27 -13.84
CA ARG A 170 8.38 -0.12 -15.25
C ARG A 170 9.80 -0.48 -15.67
N VAL A 171 9.94 -1.63 -16.33
CA VAL A 171 11.15 -2.02 -17.05
C VAL A 171 10.77 -2.11 -18.52
N TYR A 172 11.27 -1.17 -19.31
CA TYR A 172 10.94 -1.07 -20.71
C TYR A 172 11.74 -2.07 -21.55
N VAL A 173 11.09 -2.65 -22.56
CA VAL A 173 11.67 -3.60 -23.52
C VAL A 173 11.17 -3.25 -24.93
N ALA A 174 11.98 -3.49 -25.95
CA ALA A 174 11.60 -3.19 -27.33
C ALA A 174 10.58 -4.21 -27.86
N SER A 175 10.67 -5.46 -27.39
CA SER A 175 9.73 -6.53 -27.73
C SER A 175 9.43 -7.45 -26.53
N PRO A 176 8.29 -8.17 -26.53
CA PRO A 176 7.97 -9.14 -25.48
C PRO A 176 8.98 -10.28 -25.32
N GLU A 177 9.68 -10.62 -26.37
CA GLU A 177 10.67 -11.72 -26.41
C GLU A 177 11.95 -11.41 -25.63
N GLU A 178 12.19 -10.13 -25.28
CA GLU A 178 13.38 -9.73 -24.50
C GLU A 178 13.29 -10.09 -23.01
N THR A 179 12.12 -10.52 -22.56
CA THR A 179 11.92 -10.89 -21.16
C THR A 179 11.03 -12.13 -21.03
N ARG A 180 11.19 -12.86 -19.92
CA ARG A 180 10.28 -13.96 -19.55
C ARG A 180 9.00 -13.49 -18.85
N HIS A 181 8.98 -12.22 -18.44
CA HIS A 181 7.86 -11.64 -17.71
C HIS A 181 6.71 -11.24 -18.64
N GLN A 182 5.51 -11.17 -18.09
CA GLN A 182 4.36 -10.69 -18.82
C GLN A 182 4.53 -9.20 -19.14
N THR A 183 4.55 -8.86 -20.42
CA THR A 183 4.65 -7.47 -20.87
C THR A 183 3.29 -6.87 -21.17
N VAL A 184 3.20 -5.55 -21.04
CA VAL A 184 2.11 -4.74 -21.55
C VAL A 184 2.63 -3.80 -22.63
N ARG A 185 1.79 -3.50 -23.63
CA ARG A 185 2.07 -2.43 -24.57
C ARG A 185 1.82 -1.09 -23.89
N THR A 186 2.78 -0.17 -23.95
CA THR A 186 2.64 1.14 -23.35
C THR A 186 2.16 2.17 -24.38
N GLU A 187 1.27 3.06 -23.96
CA GLU A 187 0.85 4.20 -24.81
C GLU A 187 1.96 5.24 -24.91
N VAL A 188 2.73 5.42 -23.84
CA VAL A 188 3.88 6.32 -23.78
C VAL A 188 5.15 5.49 -23.93
N PRO A 189 5.91 5.66 -25.02
CA PRO A 189 7.14 4.92 -25.23
C PRO A 189 8.16 5.14 -24.10
N GLY A 190 8.96 4.12 -23.86
CA GLY A 190 10.08 4.21 -22.93
C GLY A 190 11.17 5.18 -23.39
N PRO A 191 12.19 5.42 -22.55
CA PRO A 191 13.23 6.44 -22.81
C PRO A 191 14.02 6.26 -24.12
N LYS A 192 14.04 5.03 -24.66
CA LYS A 192 14.71 4.71 -25.93
C LYS A 192 13.72 4.41 -27.07
N GLY A 193 12.43 4.73 -26.86
CA GLY A 193 11.36 4.46 -27.83
C GLY A 193 10.74 3.06 -27.72
N GLU A 194 10.99 2.34 -26.60
CA GLU A 194 10.44 1.01 -26.36
C GLU A 194 8.91 1.08 -26.25
N GLY A 195 8.22 0.16 -26.93
CA GLY A 195 6.76 0.08 -26.96
C GLY A 195 6.14 -0.85 -25.92
N PHE A 196 6.96 -1.54 -25.12
CA PHE A 196 6.50 -2.51 -24.11
C PHE A 196 7.21 -2.30 -22.80
N CYS A 197 6.57 -2.73 -21.71
CA CYS A 197 7.20 -2.83 -20.40
C CYS A 197 6.65 -4.02 -19.61
N TRP A 198 7.38 -4.44 -18.60
CA TRP A 198 6.90 -5.28 -17.53
C TRP A 198 7.06 -4.58 -16.17
N PHE A 199 6.37 -5.05 -15.15
CA PHE A 199 6.30 -4.37 -13.87
C PHE A 199 7.17 -5.09 -12.82
N GLN A 200 8.41 -4.63 -12.69
CA GLN A 200 9.39 -5.22 -11.79
C GLN A 200 9.06 -4.88 -10.33
N CYS A 201 8.81 -5.89 -9.51
CA CYS A 201 8.65 -5.72 -8.08
C CYS A 201 9.97 -5.25 -7.44
N THR A 202 9.83 -4.43 -6.41
CA THR A 202 10.95 -3.92 -5.63
C THR A 202 10.80 -4.25 -4.16
N VAL A 203 11.89 -4.14 -3.43
CA VAL A 203 11.97 -4.25 -1.98
C VAL A 203 12.70 -3.05 -1.38
N LYS A 204 12.72 -2.94 -0.05
CA LYS A 204 13.41 -1.86 0.66
C LYS A 204 12.93 -0.45 0.25
N GLY A 205 11.60 -0.26 0.14
CA GLY A 205 11.03 1.02 -0.24
C GLY A 205 11.40 1.46 -1.66
N GLY A 206 11.33 0.56 -2.63
CA GLY A 206 11.59 0.86 -4.04
C GLY A 206 13.06 0.86 -4.46
N ARG A 207 14.00 0.64 -3.51
CA ARG A 207 15.44 0.81 -3.77
C ARG A 207 16.08 -0.36 -4.48
N GLU A 208 15.53 -1.56 -4.37
CA GLU A 208 16.11 -2.78 -4.94
C GLU A 208 15.07 -3.51 -5.79
N GLY A 209 15.32 -3.61 -7.11
CA GLY A 209 14.51 -4.39 -8.03
C GLY A 209 14.76 -5.89 -7.89
N ARG A 210 13.68 -6.69 -8.02
CA ARG A 210 13.73 -8.15 -7.96
C ARG A 210 13.23 -8.73 -9.29
N ASP A 211 13.65 -9.95 -9.60
CA ASP A 211 13.25 -10.64 -10.83
C ASP A 211 11.90 -11.35 -10.65
N VAL A 212 10.89 -10.53 -10.25
CA VAL A 212 9.50 -10.93 -10.03
C VAL A 212 8.59 -9.86 -10.62
N ASP A 213 7.64 -10.27 -11.45
CA ASP A 213 6.63 -9.41 -12.05
C ASP A 213 5.46 -9.18 -11.06
N ALA A 214 4.90 -7.97 -11.06
CA ALA A 214 3.81 -7.59 -10.16
C ALA A 214 2.54 -8.43 -10.34
N VAL A 215 2.22 -8.81 -11.57
CA VAL A 215 1.06 -9.67 -11.87
C VAL A 215 1.28 -11.07 -11.32
N GLU A 216 2.46 -11.63 -11.49
CA GLU A 216 2.83 -12.93 -10.95
C GLU A 216 2.82 -12.92 -9.41
N LEU A 217 3.40 -11.86 -8.80
CA LEU A 217 3.38 -11.69 -7.36
C LEU A 217 1.96 -11.65 -6.81
N ALA A 218 1.09 -10.84 -7.39
CA ALA A 218 -0.30 -10.72 -6.97
C ALA A 218 -1.04 -12.07 -7.01
N ARG A 219 -0.89 -12.83 -8.10
CA ARG A 219 -1.50 -14.16 -8.26
C ARG A 219 -1.00 -15.16 -7.21
N VAL A 220 0.29 -15.18 -6.93
CA VAL A 220 0.85 -16.09 -5.93
C VAL A 220 0.38 -15.69 -4.54
N CYS A 221 0.41 -14.39 -4.20
CA CYS A 221 -0.06 -13.91 -2.90
C CYS A 221 -1.54 -14.22 -2.66
N GLU A 222 -2.41 -14.08 -3.68
CA GLU A 222 -3.82 -14.48 -3.59
C GLU A 222 -3.94 -15.98 -3.26
N ARG A 223 -3.19 -16.85 -3.91
CA ARG A 223 -3.16 -18.29 -3.62
C ARG A 223 -2.69 -18.59 -2.20
N LEU A 224 -1.79 -17.77 -1.64
CA LEU A 224 -1.28 -17.91 -0.28
C LEU A 224 -2.23 -17.41 0.79
N GLY A 225 -3.32 -16.74 0.40
CA GLY A 225 -4.36 -16.27 1.32
C GLY A 225 -4.38 -14.76 1.53
N ALA A 226 -3.77 -13.98 0.65
CA ALA A 226 -3.99 -12.54 0.64
C ALA A 226 -5.46 -12.22 0.32
N GLY A 227 -6.01 -11.19 0.95
CA GLY A 227 -7.38 -10.75 0.76
C GLY A 227 -7.51 -9.43 0.00
N GLU A 228 -6.41 -8.70 -0.20
CA GLU A 228 -6.39 -7.42 -0.91
C GLU A 228 -4.99 -7.08 -1.41
N ILE A 229 -4.91 -6.36 -2.52
CA ILE A 229 -3.65 -5.84 -3.07
C ILE A 229 -3.65 -4.32 -2.97
N LEU A 230 -2.61 -3.75 -2.33
CA LEU A 230 -2.28 -2.33 -2.39
C LEU A 230 -1.17 -2.14 -3.42
N LEU A 231 -1.53 -1.53 -4.55
CA LEU A 231 -0.65 -1.44 -5.71
C LEU A 231 -0.13 -0.01 -5.88
N ASN A 232 1.13 0.19 -5.54
CA ASN A 232 1.82 1.45 -5.73
C ASN A 232 2.56 1.46 -7.08
N SER A 233 2.73 2.63 -7.69
CA SER A 233 3.57 2.79 -8.87
C SER A 233 4.73 3.70 -8.53
N ILE A 234 5.96 3.17 -8.55
CA ILE A 234 7.18 3.98 -8.30
C ILE A 234 7.30 5.08 -9.35
N ASP A 235 6.98 4.77 -10.62
CA ASP A 235 7.08 5.73 -11.73
C ASP A 235 6.07 6.89 -11.62
N ARG A 236 4.95 6.69 -10.93
CA ARG A 236 3.90 7.70 -10.76
C ARG A 236 3.93 8.38 -9.40
N ASP A 237 4.62 7.81 -8.43
CA ASP A 237 4.60 8.32 -7.07
C ASP A 237 5.12 9.76 -6.99
N GLY A 238 4.33 10.63 -6.38
CA GLY A 238 4.61 12.05 -6.22
C GLY A 238 4.52 12.91 -7.47
N THR A 239 4.23 12.33 -8.65
CA THR A 239 4.20 13.09 -9.91
C THR A 239 2.95 13.96 -10.08
N GLY A 240 1.82 13.58 -9.48
CA GLY A 240 0.52 14.22 -9.70
C GLY A 240 -0.02 14.04 -11.11
N MET A 241 0.52 13.10 -11.89
CA MET A 241 0.19 12.87 -13.31
C MET A 241 -0.88 11.78 -13.53
N GLY A 242 -1.51 11.31 -12.47
CA GLY A 242 -2.49 10.23 -12.50
C GLY A 242 -1.91 8.87 -12.16
N PHE A 243 -2.81 7.90 -11.93
CA PHE A 243 -2.44 6.52 -11.64
C PHE A 243 -1.80 5.83 -12.86
N ASP A 244 -1.01 4.79 -12.63
CA ASP A 244 -0.49 3.94 -13.71
C ASP A 244 -1.58 2.97 -14.17
N LEU A 245 -2.37 3.37 -15.17
CA LEU A 245 -3.54 2.63 -15.62
C LEU A 245 -3.18 1.26 -16.21
N ASP A 246 -2.05 1.15 -16.90
CA ASP A 246 -1.58 -0.12 -17.47
C ASP A 246 -1.24 -1.12 -16.35
N LEU A 247 -0.53 -0.67 -15.33
CA LEU A 247 -0.18 -1.47 -14.16
C LEU A 247 -1.45 -1.92 -13.42
N VAL A 248 -2.33 -0.96 -13.11
CA VAL A 248 -3.56 -1.21 -12.37
C VAL A 248 -4.46 -2.18 -13.12
N ALA A 249 -4.65 -1.99 -14.42
CA ALA A 249 -5.45 -2.90 -15.25
C ALA A 249 -4.83 -4.30 -15.35
N ALA A 250 -3.51 -4.40 -15.48
CA ALA A 250 -2.83 -5.69 -15.57
C ALA A 250 -3.00 -6.53 -14.29
N VAL A 251 -2.84 -5.90 -13.12
CA VAL A 251 -2.97 -6.59 -11.84
C VAL A 251 -4.44 -6.89 -11.51
N SER A 252 -5.35 -5.92 -11.66
CA SER A 252 -6.77 -6.12 -11.31
C SER A 252 -7.45 -7.22 -12.13
N ARG A 253 -7.04 -7.41 -13.40
CA ARG A 253 -7.53 -8.52 -14.23
C ARG A 253 -6.94 -9.88 -13.88
N ALA A 254 -5.85 -9.90 -13.16
CA ALA A 254 -5.09 -11.12 -12.86
C ALA A 254 -5.50 -11.81 -11.58
N VAL A 255 -6.20 -11.11 -10.68
CA VAL A 255 -6.65 -11.60 -9.37
C VAL A 255 -8.15 -11.40 -9.21
N THR A 256 -8.73 -12.11 -8.24
CA THR A 256 -10.16 -11.98 -7.89
C THR A 256 -10.38 -11.18 -6.60
N ILE A 257 -9.32 -11.00 -5.83
CA ILE A 257 -9.33 -10.15 -4.63
C ILE A 257 -9.29 -8.67 -5.00
N PRO A 258 -9.83 -7.76 -4.16
CA PRO A 258 -9.81 -6.33 -4.40
C PRO A 258 -8.41 -5.77 -4.62
N VAL A 259 -8.31 -4.78 -5.52
CA VAL A 259 -7.09 -4.03 -5.78
C VAL A 259 -7.31 -2.56 -5.47
N ILE A 260 -6.39 -1.98 -4.73
CA ILE A 260 -6.33 -0.56 -4.40
C ILE A 260 -5.30 0.09 -5.32
N ALA A 261 -5.74 1.02 -6.17
CA ALA A 261 -4.82 1.84 -6.96
C ALA A 261 -4.18 2.92 -6.09
N SER A 262 -2.88 3.05 -6.17
CA SER A 262 -2.10 4.03 -5.41
C SER A 262 -0.99 4.66 -6.23
N SER A 263 -0.53 5.82 -5.83
CA SER A 263 0.52 6.64 -6.43
C SER A 263 0.07 7.43 -7.67
N GLY A 264 0.39 8.71 -7.68
CA GLY A 264 0.25 9.59 -8.82
C GLY A 264 -1.01 10.45 -8.85
N ALA A 265 -1.96 10.28 -7.94
CA ALA A 265 -3.16 11.12 -7.90
C ALA A 265 -2.81 12.59 -7.68
N GLY A 266 -3.28 13.48 -8.57
CA GLY A 266 -3.10 14.93 -8.49
C GLY A 266 -4.40 15.72 -8.62
N SER A 267 -5.52 15.05 -8.95
CA SER A 267 -6.82 15.69 -9.11
C SER A 267 -7.96 14.66 -8.96
N ALA A 268 -9.19 15.14 -8.80
CA ALA A 268 -10.39 14.30 -8.77
C ALA A 268 -10.59 13.52 -10.09
N GLU A 269 -10.16 14.11 -11.22
CA GLU A 269 -10.24 13.49 -12.54
C GLU A 269 -9.44 12.20 -12.62
N HIS A 270 -8.27 12.12 -11.99
CA HIS A 270 -7.46 10.90 -11.94
C HIS A 270 -8.19 9.74 -11.23
N PHE A 271 -8.96 10.04 -10.18
CA PHE A 271 -9.80 9.03 -9.52
C PHE A 271 -10.93 8.57 -10.43
N ARG A 272 -11.58 9.51 -11.13
CA ARG A 272 -12.62 9.16 -12.10
C ARG A 272 -12.07 8.24 -13.17
N GLU A 273 -10.94 8.61 -13.77
CA GLU A 273 -10.30 7.85 -14.84
C GLU A 273 -9.95 6.42 -14.40
N VAL A 274 -9.28 6.23 -13.25
CA VAL A 274 -8.91 4.90 -12.79
C VAL A 274 -10.13 4.00 -12.52
N PHE A 275 -11.23 4.56 -12.00
CA PHE A 275 -12.45 3.80 -11.76
C PHE A 275 -13.25 3.48 -13.03
N GLU A 276 -13.16 4.32 -14.07
CA GLU A 276 -13.84 4.10 -15.35
C GLU A 276 -13.11 3.10 -16.23
N VAL A 277 -11.76 3.18 -16.29
CA VAL A 277 -10.98 2.38 -17.24
C VAL A 277 -10.41 1.10 -16.66
N THR A 278 -10.49 0.92 -15.34
CA THR A 278 -10.03 -0.29 -14.65
C THR A 278 -11.13 -0.89 -13.77
N ASP A 279 -10.91 -2.13 -13.31
CA ASP A 279 -11.87 -2.84 -12.44
C ASP A 279 -11.55 -2.67 -10.94
N VAL A 280 -10.69 -1.70 -10.56
CA VAL A 280 -10.30 -1.55 -9.15
C VAL A 280 -11.47 -1.12 -8.26
N GLU A 281 -11.44 -1.57 -7.03
CA GLU A 281 -12.50 -1.33 -6.04
C GLU A 281 -12.17 -0.14 -5.12
N ALA A 282 -10.91 0.32 -5.12
CA ALA A 282 -10.49 1.42 -4.29
C ALA A 282 -9.34 2.21 -4.91
N ALA A 283 -9.23 3.47 -4.51
CA ALA A 283 -8.09 4.31 -4.81
C ALA A 283 -7.60 5.00 -3.54
N LEU A 284 -6.29 5.10 -3.40
CA LEU A 284 -5.59 5.62 -2.24
C LEU A 284 -4.76 6.84 -2.64
N ALA A 285 -4.77 7.85 -1.78
CA ALA A 285 -3.87 9.00 -1.89
C ALA A 285 -3.40 9.47 -0.50
N ALA A 286 -2.33 10.23 -0.51
CA ALA A 286 -1.74 10.87 0.66
C ALA A 286 -1.54 12.37 0.44
N GLY A 287 -0.61 12.75 -0.41
CA GLY A 287 -0.14 14.13 -0.59
C GLY A 287 -1.24 15.14 -0.92
N ILE A 288 -2.15 14.83 -1.83
CA ILE A 288 -3.24 15.74 -2.22
C ILE A 288 -4.23 16.00 -1.08
N PHE A 289 -4.44 15.01 -0.19
CA PHE A 289 -5.28 15.15 0.99
C PHE A 289 -4.55 15.97 2.07
N HIS A 290 -3.25 15.70 2.27
CA HIS A 290 -2.43 16.46 3.25
C HIS A 290 -2.33 17.94 2.91
N ARG A 291 -2.23 18.30 1.63
CA ARG A 291 -2.17 19.68 1.15
C ARG A 291 -3.55 20.34 1.01
N GLY A 292 -4.64 19.57 1.21
CA GLY A 292 -6.01 20.08 1.04
C GLY A 292 -6.36 20.46 -0.41
N GLU A 293 -5.62 19.98 -1.39
CA GLU A 293 -5.86 20.26 -2.81
C GLU A 293 -7.14 19.61 -3.31
N VAL A 294 -7.46 18.44 -2.80
CA VAL A 294 -8.67 17.68 -3.10
C VAL A 294 -9.28 17.19 -1.79
N PRO A 295 -10.25 17.89 -1.20
CA PRO A 295 -10.98 17.40 -0.03
C PRO A 295 -11.75 16.12 -0.36
N ILE A 296 -11.73 15.14 0.57
CA ILE A 296 -12.30 13.79 0.32
C ILE A 296 -13.80 13.88 0.03
N GLU A 297 -14.55 14.69 0.78
CA GLU A 297 -15.98 14.88 0.57
C GLU A 297 -16.28 15.43 -0.84
N ALA A 298 -15.54 16.47 -1.25
CA ALA A 298 -15.68 17.05 -2.58
C ALA A 298 -15.30 16.07 -3.70
N LEU A 299 -14.28 15.24 -3.48
CA LEU A 299 -13.90 14.17 -4.39
C LEU A 299 -15.05 13.17 -4.58
N LYS A 300 -15.59 12.65 -3.48
CA LYS A 300 -16.69 11.69 -3.52
C LYS A 300 -17.93 12.26 -4.24
N HIS A 301 -18.29 13.49 -3.97
CA HIS A 301 -19.40 14.17 -4.65
C HIS A 301 -19.18 14.25 -6.17
N ARG A 302 -17.99 14.65 -6.63
CA ARG A 302 -17.65 14.69 -8.06
C ARG A 302 -17.69 13.31 -8.72
N LEU A 303 -17.23 12.27 -8.02
CA LEU A 303 -17.30 10.91 -8.53
C LEU A 303 -18.75 10.41 -8.67
N GLU A 304 -19.61 10.72 -7.69
CA GLU A 304 -21.04 10.41 -7.74
C GLU A 304 -21.73 11.15 -8.89
N GLU A 305 -21.46 12.44 -9.08
CA GLU A 305 -21.96 13.23 -10.23
C GLU A 305 -21.52 12.64 -11.59
N SER A 306 -20.35 12.03 -11.64
CA SER A 306 -19.85 11.32 -12.83
C SER A 306 -20.46 9.92 -13.02
N GLY A 307 -21.37 9.49 -12.14
CA GLY A 307 -22.05 8.20 -12.24
C GLY A 307 -21.24 7.01 -11.67
N ILE A 308 -20.18 7.29 -10.92
CA ILE A 308 -19.41 6.25 -10.22
C ILE A 308 -20.12 5.90 -8.90
N ASP A 309 -20.42 4.63 -8.70
CA ASP A 309 -20.99 4.15 -7.44
C ASP A 309 -19.91 4.20 -6.35
N ILE A 310 -19.95 5.27 -5.56
CA ILE A 310 -18.98 5.54 -4.48
C ILE A 310 -19.61 5.23 -3.13
N ARG A 311 -18.81 4.67 -2.20
CA ARG A 311 -19.27 4.41 -0.84
C ARG A 311 -19.64 5.72 -0.15
N LYS A 312 -20.84 5.77 0.41
CA LYS A 312 -21.31 6.91 1.21
C LYS A 312 -20.80 6.81 2.64
N PRO A 313 -20.57 7.96 3.30
CA PRO A 313 -20.18 7.97 4.71
C PRO A 313 -21.19 7.28 5.62
#